data_448058bdff856b1417e4337807e9b973
#
_entry.id   448058bdff856b1417e4337807e9b973
#
_cell.length_a   1.000
_cell.length_b   1.000
_cell.length_c   1.000
_cell.angle_alpha   90.00
_cell.angle_beta   90.00
_cell.angle_gamma   90.00
#
_symmetry.space_group_name_H-M   'P 1'
#
loop_
_entity.id
_entity.type
_entity.pdbx_description
1 polymer ?
#
loop_
_entity_poly.entity_id
_entity_poly.type
_entity_poly.pdbx_seq_one_letter_code
_entity_poly.pdbx_strand_id
1 'polypeptide(L)' 'IEFFLLLIDGIYTYFYYKVHKMILEFEPGDKVINPLNKDWGIGQVQSIINNKITVNFQNVGKKVINAENIELEKFINND' A
#
# COMPACT_ATOMS: atom_id res chain seq x y z
N ILE A 1 14.93 25.89 17.00
CA ILE A 1 13.53 25.47 16.98
C ILE A 1 13.09 25.04 15.59
N GLU A 2 13.44 25.82 14.57
CA GLU A 2 13.07 25.47 13.19
C GLU A 2 13.69 24.16 12.75
N PHE A 3 14.94 23.92 13.13
CA PHE A 3 15.61 22.67 12.78
C PHE A 3 14.93 21.48 13.44
N PHE A 4 14.52 21.65 14.69
CA PHE A 4 13.80 20.58 15.40
C PHE A 4 12.45 20.30 14.75
N LEU A 5 11.74 21.36 14.35
CA LEU A 5 10.47 21.20 13.66
C LEU A 5 10.64 20.49 12.32
N LEU A 6 11.73 20.78 11.60
CA LEU A 6 12.00 20.10 10.33
C LEU A 6 12.23 18.62 10.51
N LEU A 7 12.90 18.21 11.60
CA LEU A 7 13.10 16.80 11.89
C LEU A 7 11.77 16.08 12.16
N ILE A 8 10.93 16.71 12.98
CA ILE A 8 9.61 16.18 13.28
C ILE A 8 8.76 16.13 12.01
N ASP A 9 8.78 17.22 11.24
CA ASP A 9 8.04 17.29 9.98
C ASP A 9 8.51 16.21 9.00
N GLY A 10 9.80 15.90 8.99
CA GLY A 10 10.33 14.86 8.13
C GLY A 10 9.73 13.49 8.44
N ILE A 11 9.59 13.16 9.72
CA ILE A 11 8.99 11.90 10.15
C ILE A 11 7.51 11.87 9.80
N TYR A 12 6.78 12.93 10.10
CA TYR A 12 5.36 13.01 9.77
C TYR A 12 5.12 13.03 8.27
N THR A 13 5.98 13.71 7.51
CA THR A 13 5.87 13.76 6.06
C THR A 13 6.06 12.37 5.46
N TYR A 14 7.02 11.59 5.97
CA TYR A 14 7.24 10.23 5.51
C TYR A 14 6.01 9.35 5.76
N PHE A 15 5.48 9.40 6.98
CA PHE A 15 4.29 8.62 7.35
C PHE A 15 3.08 9.05 6.51
N TYR A 16 2.90 10.36 6.39
CA TYR A 16 1.82 10.93 5.57
C TYR A 16 1.94 10.45 4.12
N TYR A 17 3.16 10.46 3.58
CA TYR A 17 3.39 10.00 2.22
C TYR A 17 2.98 8.54 2.04
N LYS A 18 3.34 7.67 2.98
CA LYS A 18 3.00 6.25 2.91
C LYS A 18 1.50 6.03 2.95
N VAL A 19 0.80 6.72 3.83
CA VAL A 19 -0.66 6.59 3.93
C VAL A 19 -1.32 7.13 2.67
N HIS A 20 -0.88 8.28 2.18
CA HIS A 20 -1.46 8.89 1.00
C HIS A 20 -1.14 8.11 -0.27
N LYS A 21 0.03 7.51 -0.34
CA LYS A 21 0.33 6.60 -1.44
C LYS A 21 -0.70 5.48 -1.50
N MET A 22 -1.03 4.91 -0.35
CA MET A 22 -2.05 3.86 -0.27
C MET A 22 -3.41 4.37 -0.76
N ILE A 23 -3.83 5.55 -0.29
CA ILE A 23 -5.15 6.10 -0.60
C ILE A 23 -5.24 6.57 -2.05
N LEU A 24 -4.19 7.23 -2.55
CA LEU A 24 -4.21 7.86 -3.88
C LEU A 24 -3.89 6.91 -5.00
N GLU A 25 -3.05 5.91 -4.75
CA GLU A 25 -2.64 4.98 -5.80
C GLU A 25 -3.52 3.75 -5.93
N PHE A 26 -4.18 3.35 -4.85
CA PHE A 26 -4.95 2.12 -4.83
C PHE A 26 -6.40 2.39 -4.49
N GLU A 27 -7.28 1.65 -5.14
CA GLU A 27 -8.71 1.69 -4.83
C GLU A 27 -9.28 0.29 -4.90
N PRO A 28 -10.43 0.05 -4.24
CA PRO A 28 -11.07 -1.28 -4.30
C PRO A 28 -11.32 -1.70 -5.73
N GLY A 29 -11.00 -2.95 -6.02
CA GLY A 29 -11.09 -3.50 -7.36
C GLY A 29 -9.79 -3.52 -8.12
N ASP A 30 -8.80 -2.73 -7.72
CA ASP A 30 -7.49 -2.73 -8.37
C ASP A 30 -6.81 -4.08 -8.24
N LYS A 31 -6.12 -4.47 -9.29
CA LYS A 31 -5.29 -5.66 -9.27
C LYS A 31 -3.85 -5.29 -8.97
N VAL A 32 -3.23 -6.07 -8.09
CA VAL A 32 -1.90 -5.76 -7.58
C VAL A 32 -1.06 -7.03 -7.49
N ILE A 33 0.25 -6.83 -7.42
CA ILE A 33 1.21 -7.89 -7.15
C ILE A 33 2.07 -7.44 -5.98
N ASN A 34 2.37 -8.36 -5.08
CA ASN A 34 3.34 -8.11 -4.03
C ASN A 34 4.72 -8.55 -4.54
N PRO A 35 5.60 -7.61 -4.89
CA PRO A 35 6.89 -7.98 -5.48
C PRO A 35 7.81 -8.76 -4.55
N LEU A 36 7.60 -8.66 -3.25
CA LEU A 36 8.37 -9.42 -2.26
C LEU A 36 7.84 -10.84 -2.09
N ASN A 37 6.62 -11.09 -2.54
CA ASN A 37 5.96 -12.39 -2.42
C ASN A 37 5.18 -12.68 -3.69
N LYS A 38 5.91 -12.81 -4.80
CA LYS A 38 5.27 -13.02 -6.11
C LYS A 38 4.50 -14.33 -6.19
N ASP A 39 4.87 -15.28 -5.37
CA ASP A 39 4.19 -16.57 -5.28
C ASP A 39 2.76 -16.45 -4.73
N TRP A 40 2.40 -15.31 -4.15
CA TRP A 40 1.04 -15.05 -3.72
C TRP A 40 0.08 -14.91 -4.91
N GLY A 41 0.61 -14.60 -6.09
CA GLY A 41 -0.19 -14.41 -7.29
C GLY A 41 -0.77 -13.01 -7.36
N ILE A 42 -1.72 -12.83 -8.28
CA ILE A 42 -2.39 -11.54 -8.44
C ILE A 42 -3.37 -11.36 -7.30
N GLY A 43 -3.35 -10.17 -6.69
CA GLY A 43 -4.29 -9.79 -5.66
C GLY A 43 -5.30 -8.78 -6.16
N GLN A 44 -6.44 -8.73 -5.50
CA GLN A 44 -7.43 -7.70 -5.74
C GLN A 44 -7.67 -6.93 -4.46
N VAL A 45 -7.54 -5.61 -4.55
CA VAL A 45 -7.80 -4.73 -3.40
C VAL A 45 -9.27 -4.80 -3.03
N GLN A 46 -9.54 -5.07 -1.76
CA GLN A 46 -10.92 -5.17 -1.27
C GLN A 46 -11.34 -3.94 -0.48
N SER A 47 -10.44 -3.42 0.34
CA SER A 47 -10.74 -2.24 1.14
C SER A 47 -9.47 -1.51 1.52
N ILE A 48 -9.61 -0.22 1.77
CA ILE A 48 -8.55 0.62 2.32
C ILE A 48 -9.19 1.36 3.49
N ILE A 49 -8.78 1.00 4.70
CA ILE A 49 -9.36 1.56 5.93
C ILE A 49 -8.22 2.00 6.82
N ASN A 50 -8.25 3.26 7.22
CA ASN A 50 -7.20 3.87 8.01
C ASN A 50 -5.85 3.75 7.29
N ASN A 51 -4.89 3.06 7.90
CA ASN A 51 -3.58 2.85 7.31
C ASN A 51 -3.37 1.40 6.85
N LYS A 52 -4.47 0.70 6.54
CA LYS A 52 -4.41 -0.71 6.16
C LYS A 52 -5.13 -0.95 4.85
N ILE A 53 -4.52 -1.77 4.00
CA ILE A 53 -5.11 -2.21 2.75
C ILE A 53 -5.34 -3.72 2.83
N THR A 54 -6.55 -4.15 2.52
CA THR A 54 -6.89 -5.57 2.48
C THR A 54 -6.90 -6.02 1.03
N VAL A 55 -6.11 -7.05 0.74
CA VAL A 55 -5.96 -7.60 -0.61
C VAL A 55 -6.24 -9.10 -0.57
N ASN A 56 -7.01 -9.57 -1.53
CA ASN A 56 -7.25 -11.00 -1.70
C ASN A 56 -6.37 -11.52 -2.81
N PHE A 57 -5.37 -12.32 -2.47
CA PHE A 57 -4.42 -12.88 -3.43
C PHE A 57 -4.86 -14.26 -3.88
N GLN A 58 -4.55 -14.59 -5.14
CA GLN A 58 -4.97 -15.84 -5.76
C GLN A 58 -4.56 -17.08 -4.98
N ASN A 59 -3.33 -17.06 -4.45
CA ASN A 59 -2.73 -18.28 -3.88
C ASN A 59 -2.73 -18.33 -2.35
N VAL A 60 -2.97 -17.21 -1.67
CA VAL A 60 -2.89 -17.14 -0.21
C VAL A 60 -4.10 -16.51 0.45
N GLY A 61 -5.08 -16.05 -0.35
CA GLY A 61 -6.27 -15.44 0.21
C GLY A 61 -6.05 -14.02 0.71
N LYS A 62 -6.80 -13.63 1.71
CA LYS A 62 -6.78 -12.26 2.21
C LYS A 62 -5.55 -11.97 3.05
N LYS A 63 -4.93 -10.84 2.76
CA LYS A 63 -3.81 -10.30 3.53
C LYS A 63 -4.11 -8.85 3.85
N VAL A 64 -3.80 -8.43 5.07
CA VAL A 64 -3.91 -7.04 5.49
C VAL A 64 -2.51 -6.46 5.55
N ILE A 65 -2.29 -5.39 4.79
CA ILE A 65 -0.97 -4.78 4.63
C ILE A 65 -1.02 -3.38 5.19
N ASN A 66 -0.10 -3.06 6.09
CA ASN A 66 0.02 -1.72 6.66
C ASN A 66 0.71 -0.78 5.68
N ALA A 67 0.35 0.52 5.75
CA ALA A 67 0.95 1.53 4.89
C ALA A 67 2.47 1.57 4.99
N GLU A 68 3.00 1.29 6.19
CA GLU A 68 4.45 1.30 6.42
C GLU A 68 5.19 0.25 5.62
N ASN A 69 4.51 -0.84 5.29
CA ASN A 69 5.10 -1.99 4.60
C ASN A 69 4.54 -2.18 3.21
N ILE A 70 3.94 -1.13 2.64
CA ILE A 70 3.28 -1.27 1.35
C ILE A 70 4.31 -1.22 0.23
N GLU A 71 4.50 -2.36 -0.42
CA GLU A 71 5.38 -2.52 -1.57
C GLU A 71 4.61 -3.02 -2.79
N LEU A 72 3.28 -2.86 -2.75
CA LEU A 72 2.42 -3.37 -3.82
C LEU A 72 2.62 -2.60 -5.11
N GLU A 73 2.58 -3.33 -6.22
CA GLU A 73 2.60 -2.76 -7.55
C GLU A 73 1.27 -3.06 -8.23
N LYS A 74 0.75 -2.09 -8.97
CA LYS A 74 -0.46 -2.31 -9.74
C LYS A 74 -0.18 -3.28 -10.89
N PHE A 75 -1.08 -4.23 -11.05
CA PHE A 75 -1.04 -5.12 -12.20
C PHE A 75 -1.96 -4.51 -13.26
N ILE A 76 -1.35 -4.08 -14.36
CA ILE A 76 -2.09 -3.46 -15.45
C ILE A 76 -2.11 -4.44 -16.61
N ASN A 77 -3.32 -4.79 -17.02
CA ASN A 77 -3.51 -5.66 -18.18
C ASN A 77 -3.70 -4.77 -19.40
N ASN A 78 -2.67 -4.70 -20.25
CA ASN A 78 -2.68 -3.89 -21.47
C ASN A 78 -3.17 -4.72 -22.66
N ASP A 79 -4.43 -5.02 -22.64
CA ASP A 79 -5.04 -5.69 -23.80
C ASP A 79 -5.41 -4.71 -24.88
#